data_13d0150e737f13fd0d01084fbdbc7faa
#
_entry.id   13d0150e737f13fd0d01084fbdbc7faa
#
_cell.length_a   1.000
_cell.length_b   1.000
_cell.length_c   1.000
_cell.angle_alpha   90.00
_cell.angle_beta   90.00
_cell.angle_gamma   90.00
#
_symmetry.space_group_name_H-M   'P 1'
#
loop_
_entity.id
_entity.type
_entity.pdbx_description
1 polymer ?
#
loop_
_entity_poly.entity_id
_entity_poly.type
_entity_poly.pdbx_seq_one_letter_code
_entity_poly.pdbx_strand_id
1 'polypeptide(L)'
;MNKEMLSTSKEIPKHKNALEEKYKEVKEKEPLNPENIKEQKSQLPKPSGWRLLVLPFTPKEKTKGGILIAQESLEKLRIATNCGYVLKVGPLAYYDKEKYPTGPWCKKGDWVIFARYAGSRLPIEGGEVRLLNDDEVLGTIGDPESVLHNI
;
A
#
# COMPACT_ATOMS: atom_id res chain seq x y z
N MET A 1 -40.67 30.66 14.77
CA MET A 1 -39.42 31.33 14.42
C MET A 1 -38.27 30.94 15.28
N ASN A 2 -38.35 31.16 16.53
CA ASN A 2 -37.26 30.78 17.42
C ASN A 2 -37.01 29.30 17.47
N LYS A 3 -38.05 28.51 17.22
CA LYS A 3 -37.91 27.06 17.13
C LYS A 3 -37.05 26.63 15.94
N GLU A 4 -37.18 27.35 14.85
CA GLU A 4 -36.35 27.06 13.66
C GLU A 4 -34.89 27.40 13.92
N MET A 5 -34.64 28.50 14.63
CA MET A 5 -33.30 28.85 15.03
C MET A 5 -32.69 27.80 15.96
N LEU A 6 -33.51 27.30 16.87
CA LEU A 6 -33.08 26.19 17.74
C LEU A 6 -32.81 24.90 16.96
N SER A 7 -33.63 24.64 15.96
CA SER A 7 -33.40 23.50 15.08
C SER A 7 -32.09 23.62 14.34
N THR A 8 -31.77 24.82 13.85
CA THR A 8 -30.51 25.08 13.17
C THR A 8 -29.33 24.88 14.11
N SER A 9 -29.48 25.33 15.35
CA SER A 9 -28.46 25.12 16.38
C SER A 9 -28.24 23.66 16.66
N LYS A 10 -29.30 22.85 16.64
CA LYS A 10 -29.20 21.41 16.84
C LYS A 10 -28.56 20.72 15.65
N GLU A 11 -28.80 21.21 14.45
CA GLU A 11 -28.21 20.65 13.25
C GLU A 11 -26.70 20.86 13.20
N ILE A 12 -26.22 21.99 13.67
CA ILE A 12 -24.79 22.29 13.70
C ILE A 12 -24.00 21.24 14.48
N PRO A 13 -24.37 20.84 15.71
CA PRO A 13 -23.67 19.74 16.38
C PRO A 13 -23.76 18.41 15.67
N LYS A 14 -24.90 18.09 15.09
CA LYS A 14 -25.06 16.87 14.30
C LYS A 14 -24.12 16.84 13.10
N HIS A 15 -24.04 17.93 12.39
CA HIS A 15 -23.17 18.05 11.23
C HIS A 15 -21.71 17.94 11.64
N LYS A 16 -21.36 18.56 12.74
CA LYS A 16 -20.01 18.49 13.30
C LYS A 16 -19.63 17.05 13.67
N ASN A 17 -20.55 16.32 14.28
CA ASN A 17 -20.32 14.94 14.65
C ASN A 17 -20.13 14.05 13.42
N ALA A 18 -20.89 14.29 12.36
CA ALA A 18 -20.74 13.55 11.12
C ALA A 18 -19.37 13.78 10.48
N LEU A 19 -18.88 15.01 10.50
CA LEU A 19 -17.55 15.33 10.01
C LEU A 19 -16.46 14.71 10.87
N GLU A 20 -16.63 14.72 12.17
CA GLU A 20 -15.69 14.09 13.10
C GLU A 20 -15.64 12.59 12.91
N GLU A 21 -16.79 11.94 12.69
CA GLU A 21 -16.85 10.52 12.40
C GLU A 21 -16.16 10.17 11.11
N LYS A 22 -16.40 10.94 10.04
CA LYS A 22 -15.71 10.75 8.78
C LYS A 22 -14.21 10.94 8.93
N TYR A 23 -13.82 11.94 9.68
CA TYR A 23 -12.41 12.21 9.94
C TYR A 23 -11.76 11.08 10.72
N LYS A 24 -12.46 10.53 11.71
CA LYS A 24 -12.00 9.38 12.46
C LYS A 24 -11.87 8.14 11.58
N GLU A 25 -12.85 7.88 10.73
CA GLU A 25 -12.81 6.76 9.80
C GLU A 25 -11.60 6.84 8.87
N VAL A 26 -11.31 8.03 8.34
CA VAL A 26 -10.14 8.24 7.49
C VAL A 26 -8.85 8.03 8.27
N LYS A 27 -8.80 8.47 9.52
CA LYS A 27 -7.62 8.30 10.38
C LYS A 27 -7.42 6.87 10.84
N GLU A 28 -8.52 6.16 11.12
CA GLU A 28 -8.49 4.79 11.61
C GLU A 28 -8.34 3.78 10.49
N LYS A 29 -8.54 4.20 9.25
CA LYS A 29 -8.34 3.34 8.10
C LYS A 29 -6.86 2.99 7.98
N GLU A 30 -6.56 1.74 8.19
CA GLU A 30 -5.21 1.25 7.98
C GLU A 30 -4.86 1.31 6.49
N PRO A 31 -3.59 1.57 6.16
CA PRO A 31 -3.15 1.48 4.78
C PRO A 31 -3.34 0.05 4.28
N LEU A 32 -3.45 -0.10 2.97
CA LEU A 32 -3.57 -1.41 2.37
C LEU A 32 -2.37 -2.27 2.74
N ASN A 33 -2.64 -3.49 3.13
CA ASN A 33 -1.64 -4.47 3.50
C ASN A 33 -2.04 -5.83 2.96
N PRO A 34 -1.15 -6.85 3.01
CA PRO A 34 -1.48 -8.17 2.46
C PRO A 34 -2.71 -8.82 3.08
N GLU A 35 -3.07 -8.44 4.30
CA GLU A 35 -4.24 -9.01 4.96
C GLU A 35 -5.53 -8.35 4.53
N ASN A 36 -5.60 -7.02 4.53
CA ASN A 36 -6.84 -6.31 4.22
C ASN A 36 -7.14 -6.26 2.72
N ILE A 37 -6.16 -6.38 1.85
CA ILE A 37 -6.38 -6.38 0.40
C ILE A 37 -7.06 -7.65 -0.10
N LYS A 38 -7.11 -8.68 0.72
CA LYS A 38 -7.76 -9.95 0.33
C LYS A 38 -9.21 -9.77 -0.08
N GLU A 39 -9.91 -8.82 0.53
CA GLU A 39 -11.30 -8.54 0.19
C GLU A 39 -11.46 -8.02 -1.24
N GLN A 40 -10.46 -7.32 -1.76
CA GLN A 40 -10.47 -6.75 -3.09
C GLN A 40 -9.74 -7.60 -4.12
N LYS A 41 -9.14 -8.70 -3.70
CA LYS A 41 -8.25 -9.50 -4.55
C LYS A 41 -8.89 -9.99 -5.84
N SER A 42 -10.17 -10.31 -5.82
CA SER A 42 -10.89 -10.74 -7.01
C SER A 42 -11.08 -9.64 -8.04
N GLN A 43 -11.06 -8.39 -7.60
CA GLN A 43 -11.24 -7.21 -8.46
C GLN A 43 -9.92 -6.63 -8.96
N LEU A 44 -8.81 -7.12 -8.44
CA LEU A 44 -7.49 -6.63 -8.85
C LEU A 44 -7.15 -7.14 -10.25
N PRO A 45 -6.40 -6.34 -11.02
CA PRO A 45 -5.98 -6.76 -12.34
C PRO A 45 -5.13 -8.02 -12.28
N LYS A 46 -5.18 -8.80 -13.35
CA LYS A 46 -4.29 -9.93 -13.53
C LYS A 46 -3.12 -9.48 -14.38
N PRO A 47 -1.89 -9.62 -13.91
CA PRO A 47 -0.74 -9.25 -14.73
C PRO A 47 -0.65 -10.17 -15.95
N SER A 48 -0.35 -9.58 -17.10
CA SER A 48 -0.20 -10.34 -18.34
C SER A 48 1.28 -10.60 -18.62
N GLY A 49 1.54 -11.67 -19.37
CA GLY A 49 2.89 -12.01 -19.79
C GLY A 49 3.83 -12.22 -18.61
N TRP A 50 4.93 -11.49 -18.61
CA TRP A 50 5.98 -11.60 -17.59
C TRP A 50 5.89 -10.56 -16.49
N ARG A 51 4.72 -9.98 -16.28
CA ARG A 51 4.53 -8.92 -15.28
C ARG A 51 4.10 -9.48 -13.92
N LEU A 52 4.32 -8.68 -12.90
CA LEU A 52 3.94 -8.97 -11.52
C LEU A 52 3.00 -7.88 -11.04
N LEU A 53 2.03 -8.25 -10.21
CA LEU A 53 1.19 -7.28 -9.50
C LEU A 53 1.69 -7.17 -8.07
N VAL A 54 2.08 -5.98 -7.67
CA VAL A 54 2.73 -5.73 -6.39
C VAL A 54 1.94 -4.67 -5.61
N LEU A 55 1.76 -4.91 -4.33
CA LEU A 55 1.20 -3.93 -3.40
C LEU A 55 2.35 -3.20 -2.70
N PRO A 56 2.57 -1.91 -3.00
CA PRO A 56 3.62 -1.16 -2.33
C PRO A 56 3.40 -1.12 -0.82
N PHE A 57 4.48 -1.22 -0.07
CA PHE A 57 4.43 -1.14 1.38
C PHE A 57 4.19 0.31 1.81
N THR A 58 3.18 0.51 2.63
CA THR A 58 2.86 1.80 3.22
C THR A 58 3.00 1.68 4.72
N PRO A 59 4.04 2.26 5.31
CA PRO A 59 4.19 2.24 6.76
C PRO A 59 3.16 3.12 7.42
N LYS A 60 2.88 2.86 8.68
CA LYS A 60 1.95 3.67 9.46
C LYS A 60 2.56 5.04 9.71
N GLU A 61 1.80 6.09 9.40
CA GLU A 61 2.26 7.47 9.56
C GLU A 61 2.36 7.92 11.01
N LYS A 62 1.73 7.21 11.92
CA LYS A 62 1.66 7.59 13.32
C LYS A 62 2.09 6.47 14.25
N THR A 63 2.83 6.83 15.28
CA THR A 63 3.07 5.95 16.40
C THR A 63 1.78 5.74 17.18
N LYS A 64 1.75 4.75 18.06
CA LYS A 64 0.58 4.47 18.91
C LYS A 64 0.12 5.66 19.74
N GLY A 65 0.97 6.63 19.99
CA GLY A 65 0.63 7.84 20.75
C GLY A 65 0.14 9.00 19.90
N GLY A 66 -0.04 8.83 18.61
CA GLY A 66 -0.48 9.91 17.72
C GLY A 66 0.59 10.95 17.46
N ILE A 67 1.83 10.67 17.77
CA ILE A 67 2.95 11.58 17.59
C ILE A 67 3.35 11.61 16.12
N LEU A 68 3.52 12.81 15.60
CA LEU A 68 3.97 13.00 14.22
C LEU A 68 5.39 12.44 14.05
N ILE A 69 5.60 11.80 12.90
CA ILE A 69 6.84 11.15 12.59
C ILE A 69 7.94 12.18 12.35
N ALA A 70 9.10 11.98 12.96
CA ALA A 70 10.26 12.84 12.76
C ALA A 70 10.77 12.75 11.32
N GLN A 71 11.53 13.78 10.91
CA GLN A 71 12.03 13.86 9.54
C GLN A 71 12.95 12.70 9.14
N GLU A 72 13.70 12.16 10.07
CA GLU A 72 14.49 10.94 9.85
C GLU A 72 13.59 9.76 9.46
N SER A 73 12.42 9.67 10.08
CA SER A 73 11.46 8.63 9.78
C SER A 73 10.82 8.81 8.41
N LEU A 74 10.72 10.05 7.93
CA LEU A 74 10.20 10.31 6.58
C LEU A 74 11.16 9.77 5.51
N GLU A 75 12.46 9.83 5.74
CA GLU A 75 13.43 9.24 4.82
C GLU A 75 13.31 7.71 4.82
N LYS A 76 13.11 7.12 5.99
CA LYS A 76 12.84 5.69 6.11
C LYS A 76 11.56 5.32 5.35
N LEU A 77 10.54 6.17 5.41
CA LEU A 77 9.30 5.98 4.66
C LEU A 77 9.53 5.98 3.16
N ARG A 78 10.42 6.84 2.67
CA ARG A 78 10.75 6.89 1.24
C ARG A 78 11.43 5.60 0.78
N ILE A 79 12.29 5.05 1.60
CA ILE A 79 12.95 3.77 1.30
C ILE A 79 11.91 2.65 1.33
N ALA A 80 11.04 2.67 2.31
CA ALA A 80 10.00 1.66 2.45
C ALA A 80 9.02 1.65 1.27
N THR A 81 8.79 2.79 0.64
CA THR A 81 7.91 2.85 -0.54
C THR A 81 8.48 2.14 -1.76
N ASN A 82 9.74 1.75 -1.71
CA ASN A 82 10.36 0.95 -2.77
C ASN A 82 10.22 -0.56 -2.53
N CYS A 83 9.49 -0.95 -1.51
CA CYS A 83 9.21 -2.34 -1.20
C CYS A 83 7.75 -2.65 -1.51
N GLY A 84 7.47 -3.87 -1.90
CA GLY A 84 6.10 -4.27 -2.16
C GLY A 84 5.89 -5.76 -2.01
N TYR A 85 4.64 -6.13 -1.79
CA TYR A 85 4.20 -7.50 -1.62
C TYR A 85 3.68 -8.04 -2.96
N VAL A 86 4.18 -9.18 -3.38
CA VAL A 86 3.77 -9.79 -4.65
C VAL A 86 2.39 -10.43 -4.49
N LEU A 87 1.38 -9.82 -5.09
CA LEU A 87 -0.01 -10.29 -5.03
C LEU A 87 -0.31 -11.35 -6.08
N LYS A 88 0.18 -11.13 -7.31
CA LYS A 88 -0.07 -12.02 -8.43
C LYS A 88 1.15 -12.05 -9.34
N VAL A 89 1.35 -13.17 -10.00
CA VAL A 89 2.46 -13.39 -10.92
C VAL A 89 1.88 -13.71 -12.29
N GLY A 90 2.35 -13.04 -13.33
CA GLY A 90 1.93 -13.29 -14.69
C GLY A 90 2.36 -14.69 -15.17
N PRO A 91 1.66 -15.24 -16.18
CA PRO A 91 1.91 -16.61 -16.60
C PRO A 91 3.30 -16.86 -17.21
N LEU A 92 3.95 -15.83 -17.72
CA LEU A 92 5.28 -15.94 -18.30
C LEU A 92 6.38 -15.34 -17.44
N ALA A 93 6.05 -14.88 -16.21
CA ALA A 93 7.04 -14.31 -15.31
C ALA A 93 8.11 -15.35 -14.99
N TYR A 94 9.38 -14.95 -15.18
CA TYR A 94 10.56 -15.79 -14.96
C TYR A 94 10.58 -17.09 -15.78
N TYR A 95 9.86 -17.09 -16.90
CA TYR A 95 9.75 -18.25 -17.77
C TYR A 95 11.03 -18.51 -18.57
N ASP A 96 11.72 -17.46 -19.02
CA ASP A 96 12.91 -17.57 -19.86
C ASP A 96 14.09 -18.09 -19.05
N LYS A 97 14.47 -19.33 -19.30
CA LYS A 97 15.55 -19.98 -18.56
C LYS A 97 16.93 -19.42 -18.88
N GLU A 98 17.10 -18.81 -20.04
CA GLU A 98 18.35 -18.15 -20.36
C GLU A 98 18.54 -16.88 -19.58
N LYS A 99 17.47 -16.12 -19.42
CA LYS A 99 17.48 -14.89 -18.61
C LYS A 99 17.47 -15.21 -17.11
N TYR A 100 16.78 -16.27 -16.72
CA TYR A 100 16.61 -16.66 -15.33
C TYR A 100 17.12 -18.07 -15.08
N PRO A 101 18.44 -18.31 -15.23
CA PRO A 101 18.98 -19.66 -15.11
C PRO A 101 18.86 -20.26 -13.71
N THR A 102 18.75 -19.44 -12.70
CA THR A 102 18.56 -19.89 -11.31
C THR A 102 17.10 -20.01 -10.88
N GLY A 103 16.18 -19.78 -11.82
CA GLY A 103 14.75 -19.84 -11.56
C GLY A 103 14.16 -18.48 -11.18
N PRO A 104 12.90 -18.46 -10.72
CA PRO A 104 12.23 -17.20 -10.36
C PRO A 104 12.98 -16.41 -9.31
N TRP A 105 13.02 -15.09 -9.48
CA TRP A 105 13.62 -14.21 -8.48
C TRP A 105 12.68 -13.97 -7.30
N CYS A 106 11.39 -14.14 -7.52
CA CYS A 106 10.40 -14.03 -6.46
C CYS A 106 9.15 -14.81 -6.84
N LYS A 107 8.26 -14.97 -5.88
CA LYS A 107 6.98 -15.65 -6.06
C LYS A 107 5.88 -14.89 -5.33
N LYS A 108 4.64 -15.28 -5.57
CA LYS A 108 3.50 -14.76 -4.84
C LYS A 108 3.72 -14.90 -3.33
N GLY A 109 3.50 -13.82 -2.61
CA GLY A 109 3.68 -13.80 -1.17
C GLY A 109 5.04 -13.29 -0.71
N ASP A 110 5.97 -13.04 -1.64
CA ASP A 110 7.26 -12.48 -1.29
C ASP A 110 7.19 -10.94 -1.20
N TRP A 111 8.03 -10.38 -0.35
CA TRP A 111 8.29 -8.96 -0.34
C TRP A 111 9.49 -8.68 -1.23
N VAL A 112 9.33 -7.75 -2.16
CA VAL A 112 10.35 -7.42 -3.15
C VAL A 112 10.75 -5.97 -3.06
N ILE A 113 11.94 -5.68 -3.55
CA ILE A 113 12.48 -4.32 -3.65
C ILE A 113 12.51 -3.97 -5.13
N PHE A 114 12.09 -2.76 -5.46
CA PHE A 114 12.11 -2.26 -6.84
C PHE A 114 12.45 -0.77 -6.83
N ALA A 115 12.88 -0.26 -7.97
CA ALA A 115 13.21 1.15 -8.10
C ALA A 115 11.95 2.00 -7.93
N ARG A 116 12.10 3.19 -7.35
CA ARG A 116 10.99 4.09 -7.03
C ARG A 116 10.05 4.33 -8.21
N TYR A 117 10.58 4.43 -9.40
CA TYR A 117 9.80 4.73 -10.59
C TYR A 117 9.55 3.52 -11.49
N ALA A 118 9.86 2.34 -11.02
CA ALA A 118 9.63 1.11 -11.78
C ALA A 118 8.14 0.80 -11.90
N GLY A 119 7.76 0.28 -13.05
CA GLY A 119 6.41 -0.20 -13.28
C GLY A 119 5.37 0.87 -13.48
N SER A 120 4.13 0.44 -13.61
CA SER A 120 2.97 1.30 -13.77
C SER A 120 2.15 1.30 -12.50
N ARG A 121 1.78 2.49 -12.04
CA ARG A 121 0.95 2.66 -10.86
C ARG A 121 -0.52 2.62 -11.23
N LEU A 122 -1.29 1.86 -10.49
CA LEU A 122 -2.73 1.78 -10.68
C LEU A 122 -3.41 2.14 -9.36
N PRO A 123 -4.12 3.29 -9.31
CA PRO A 123 -4.86 3.64 -8.10
C PRO A 123 -6.04 2.69 -7.91
N ILE A 124 -6.24 2.27 -6.67
CA ILE A 124 -7.36 1.43 -6.27
C ILE A 124 -7.97 2.03 -5.01
N GLU A 125 -9.10 1.50 -4.61
CA GLU A 125 -9.72 1.95 -3.36
C GLU A 125 -8.78 1.69 -2.18
N GLY A 126 -8.46 2.76 -1.45
CA GLY A 126 -7.61 2.69 -0.28
C GLY A 126 -6.11 2.80 -0.54
N GLY A 127 -5.68 2.91 -1.80
CA GLY A 127 -4.26 3.01 -2.11
C GLY A 127 -3.94 2.82 -3.57
N GLU A 128 -2.85 2.13 -3.84
CA GLU A 128 -2.43 1.82 -5.19
C GLU A 128 -1.77 0.45 -5.26
N VAL A 129 -1.80 -0.15 -6.43
CA VAL A 129 -1.00 -1.31 -6.76
C VAL A 129 -0.06 -0.94 -7.90
N ARG A 130 0.94 -1.76 -8.13
CA ARG A 130 1.93 -1.49 -9.16
C ARG A 130 2.15 -2.73 -10.01
N LEU A 131 2.21 -2.53 -11.32
CA LEU A 131 2.54 -3.61 -12.26
C LEU A 131 3.99 -3.46 -12.65
N LEU A 132 4.79 -4.46 -12.32
CA LEU A 132 6.22 -4.49 -12.61
C LEU A 132 6.50 -5.55 -13.67
N ASN A 133 7.53 -5.32 -14.47
CA ASN A 133 8.12 -6.43 -15.25
C ASN A 133 8.91 -7.31 -14.28
N ASP A 134 9.04 -8.58 -14.62
CA ASP A 134 9.75 -9.54 -13.77
C ASP A 134 11.21 -9.16 -13.51
N ASP A 135 11.87 -8.50 -14.47
CA ASP A 135 13.26 -8.06 -14.34
C ASP A 135 13.41 -6.72 -13.58
N GLU A 136 12.32 -6.10 -13.19
CA GLU A 136 12.37 -4.86 -12.40
C GLU A 136 12.51 -5.12 -10.91
N VAL A 137 12.45 -6.37 -10.49
CA VAL A 137 12.69 -6.76 -9.10
C VAL A 137 14.18 -6.70 -8.81
N LEU A 138 14.57 -5.87 -7.85
CA LEU A 138 15.97 -5.70 -7.47
C LEU A 138 16.42 -6.70 -6.43
N GLY A 139 15.50 -7.19 -5.62
CA GLY A 139 15.79 -8.13 -4.57
C GLY A 139 14.55 -8.50 -3.77
N THR A 140 14.73 -9.38 -2.81
CA THR A 140 13.67 -9.79 -1.89
C THR A 140 14.07 -9.47 -0.46
N ILE A 141 13.08 -9.22 0.40
CA ILE A 141 13.30 -9.00 1.82
C ILE A 141 12.31 -9.83 2.62
N GLY A 142 12.63 -10.12 3.88
CA GLY A 142 11.73 -10.87 4.74
C GLY A 142 10.59 -10.02 5.24
N ASP A 143 10.92 -8.94 5.92
CA ASP A 143 9.95 -8.06 6.53
C ASP A 143 10.34 -6.60 6.26
N PRO A 144 9.49 -5.83 5.54
CA PRO A 144 9.81 -4.45 5.24
C PRO A 144 9.92 -3.57 6.48
N GLU A 145 9.21 -3.90 7.56
CA GLU A 145 9.33 -3.15 8.80
C GLU A 145 10.71 -3.30 9.45
N SER A 146 11.34 -4.46 9.28
CA SER A 146 12.68 -4.66 9.83
C SER A 146 13.72 -3.78 9.14
N VAL A 147 13.53 -3.46 7.87
CA VAL A 147 14.39 -2.53 7.15
C VAL A 147 14.28 -1.12 7.74
N LEU A 148 13.08 -0.72 8.13
CA LEU A 148 12.85 0.57 8.76
C LEU A 148 13.55 0.69 10.12
N HIS A 149 13.61 -0.38 10.85
CA HIS A 149 14.24 -0.39 12.18
C HIS A 149 15.77 -0.35 12.10
N ASN A 150 16.34 -0.83 11.01
CA ASN A 150 17.79 -0.94 10.84
C ASN A 150 18.41 0.27 10.13
N ILE A 151 17.60 1.18 9.67
CA ILE A 151 18.02 2.42 9.05
C ILE A 151 17.89 3.57 10.06
#